data_d618eb765a4373929ef38ea5a3a828c6
#
_entry.id   d618eb765a4373929ef38ea5a3a828c6
#
_cell.length_a   1.000
_cell.length_b   1.000
_cell.length_c   1.000
_cell.angle_alpha   90.00
_cell.angle_beta   90.00
_cell.angle_gamma   90.00
#
_symmetry.space_group_name_H-M   'P 1'
#
loop_
_entity.id
_entity.type
_entity.pdbx_description
1 polymer ?
#
loop_
_entity_poly.entity_id
_entity_poly.type
_entity_poly.pdbx_seq_one_letter_code
_entity_poly.pdbx_strand_id
1 'polypeptide(L)'
;MGYNLDNRFNIDCAACCGLCCTALYFAKSEGFPQNKAAGVPCQHLCADFKCEIHDQLSSRKMKGCLAYDCFGAGQWVTQHVFKGTDWRQTDKALMFNVFIKAVQLHQMLWYLAAADDLLKDLELMKEIDETICEIAEILNESAIQLAACDIETLRHRVNQRLKQACVLISCQACGEHIIGYDAPGRNFKKADLSGHDYSMCLLMAADLRGCRLTMTNFWELICEIQTSEIQILVIAVF
;
A
#
# COMPACT_ATOMS: atom_id res chain seq x y z
N MET A 1 -4.19 11.23 20.54
CA MET A 1 -2.97 11.92 20.05
C MET A 1 -2.87 11.59 18.58
N GLY A 2 -3.23 12.54 17.68
CA GLY A 2 -3.15 12.27 16.25
C GLY A 2 -1.71 11.95 15.85
N TYR A 3 -1.47 10.78 15.31
CA TYR A 3 -0.23 10.44 14.64
C TYR A 3 -0.11 11.37 13.44
N ASN A 4 0.80 12.34 13.48
CA ASN A 4 1.08 13.18 12.32
C ASN A 4 1.77 12.32 11.25
N LEU A 5 0.95 11.80 10.33
CA LEU A 5 1.37 10.88 9.27
C LEU A 5 1.93 11.62 8.04
N ASP A 6 1.78 12.94 7.98
CA ASP A 6 1.94 13.74 6.76
C ASP A 6 3.30 13.65 6.07
N ASN A 7 4.38 13.28 6.78
CA ASN A 7 5.70 13.16 6.17
C ASN A 7 6.33 11.76 6.26
N ARG A 8 5.79 10.86 7.12
CA ARG A 8 6.40 9.55 7.36
C ARG A 8 6.32 8.63 6.15
N PHE A 9 5.22 8.73 5.40
CA PHE A 9 4.92 7.84 4.27
C PHE A 9 5.36 8.42 2.91
N ASN A 10 5.84 9.67 2.88
CA ASN A 10 6.38 10.24 1.65
C ASN A 10 7.68 9.54 1.28
N ILE A 11 7.78 9.11 0.02
CA ILE A 11 8.98 8.45 -0.49
C ILE A 11 10.11 9.46 -0.63
N ASP A 12 11.26 9.17 -0.02
CA ASP A 12 12.51 9.88 -0.21
C ASP A 12 13.61 8.89 -0.64
N CYS A 13 13.74 8.72 -1.94
CA CYS A 13 14.78 7.86 -2.51
C CYS A 13 16.20 8.40 -2.29
N ALA A 14 16.37 9.70 -1.98
CA ALA A 14 17.68 10.27 -1.71
C ALA A 14 18.23 9.85 -0.34
N ALA A 15 17.33 9.55 0.61
CA ALA A 15 17.68 9.03 1.93
C ALA A 15 17.67 7.49 2.02
N CYS A 16 17.45 6.80 0.88
CA CYS A 16 17.36 5.33 0.81
C CYS A 16 18.55 4.74 0.06
N CYS A 17 19.06 3.59 0.52
CA CYS A 17 20.12 2.87 -0.20
C CYS A 17 19.62 1.97 -1.34
N GLY A 18 18.51 2.35 -2.02
CA GLY A 18 17.99 1.66 -3.19
C GLY A 18 17.37 0.29 -2.89
N LEU A 19 16.69 0.16 -1.75
CA LEU A 19 16.18 -1.13 -1.26
C LEU A 19 15.15 -1.75 -2.21
N CYS A 20 14.17 -1.00 -2.71
CA CYS A 20 13.20 -1.53 -3.66
C CYS A 20 13.88 -2.00 -4.96
N CYS A 21 14.89 -1.25 -5.44
CA CYS A 21 15.65 -1.58 -6.65
C CYS A 21 16.53 -2.82 -6.49
N THR A 22 16.82 -3.23 -5.26
CA THR A 22 17.71 -4.36 -4.99
C THR A 22 16.98 -5.55 -4.36
N ALA A 23 16.22 -5.34 -3.29
CA ALA A 23 15.60 -6.41 -2.52
C ALA A 23 14.49 -7.13 -3.29
N LEU A 24 13.69 -6.40 -4.09
CA LEU A 24 12.48 -6.93 -4.70
C LEU A 24 12.75 -7.71 -6.00
N TYR A 25 11.88 -8.67 -6.29
CA TYR A 25 11.76 -9.29 -7.61
C TYR A 25 11.02 -8.35 -8.56
N PHE A 26 11.46 -8.24 -9.81
CA PHE A 26 10.73 -7.55 -10.84
C PHE A 26 10.21 -8.57 -11.85
N ALA A 27 8.93 -8.47 -12.21
CA ALA A 27 8.31 -9.31 -13.20
C ALA A 27 7.97 -8.51 -14.48
N LYS A 28 8.31 -9.07 -15.63
CA LYS A 28 7.93 -8.45 -16.93
C LYS A 28 6.40 -8.32 -17.05
N SER A 29 5.64 -9.25 -16.48
CA SER A 29 4.16 -9.21 -16.41
C SER A 29 3.62 -8.03 -15.61
N GLU A 30 4.42 -7.49 -14.67
CA GLU A 30 4.07 -6.35 -13.81
C GLU A 30 4.56 -5.01 -14.36
N GLY A 31 4.87 -4.96 -15.66
CA GLY A 31 5.25 -3.72 -16.34
C GLY A 31 6.73 -3.34 -16.23
N PHE A 32 7.60 -4.30 -15.87
CA PHE A 32 9.05 -4.13 -16.00
C PHE A 32 9.55 -4.59 -17.37
N PRO A 33 10.67 -4.04 -17.89
CA PRO A 33 11.18 -4.42 -19.23
C PRO A 33 11.69 -5.86 -19.26
N GLN A 34 12.17 -6.37 -18.12
CA GLN A 34 12.69 -7.73 -17.96
C GLN A 34 12.51 -8.21 -16.51
N ASN A 35 12.59 -9.52 -16.32
CA ASN A 35 12.62 -10.10 -15.00
C ASN A 35 13.95 -9.78 -14.30
N LYS A 36 13.91 -9.46 -13.00
CA LYS A 36 15.07 -9.26 -12.13
C LYS A 36 14.88 -10.09 -10.87
N ALA A 37 15.83 -10.91 -10.53
CA ALA A 37 15.78 -11.70 -9.29
C ALA A 37 15.81 -10.80 -8.05
N ALA A 38 15.13 -11.22 -6.98
CA ALA A 38 15.22 -10.58 -5.67
C ALA A 38 16.68 -10.61 -5.18
N GLY A 39 17.12 -9.54 -4.53
CA GLY A 39 18.48 -9.41 -4.02
C GLY A 39 19.54 -9.05 -5.07
N VAL A 40 19.16 -8.93 -6.34
CA VAL A 40 20.04 -8.46 -7.44
C VAL A 40 19.74 -6.98 -7.70
N PRO A 41 20.73 -6.08 -7.72
CA PRO A 41 20.51 -4.68 -8.04
C PRO A 41 19.91 -4.48 -9.44
N CYS A 42 18.99 -3.53 -9.57
CA CYS A 42 18.49 -3.08 -10.88
C CYS A 42 19.66 -2.50 -11.70
N GLN A 43 19.68 -2.76 -13.00
CA GLN A 43 20.71 -2.24 -13.89
C GLN A 43 20.77 -0.70 -13.94
N HIS A 44 19.66 -0.02 -13.57
CA HIS A 44 19.55 1.43 -13.53
C HIS A 44 19.88 2.03 -12.15
N LEU A 45 20.28 1.22 -11.20
CA LEU A 45 20.70 1.68 -9.88
C LEU A 45 22.17 2.08 -9.91
N CYS A 46 22.43 3.37 -9.72
CA CYS A 46 23.79 3.92 -9.67
C CYS A 46 24.54 3.56 -8.38
N ALA A 47 25.83 3.82 -8.35
CA ALA A 47 26.69 3.56 -7.17
C ALA A 47 26.28 4.38 -5.93
N ASP A 48 25.65 5.54 -6.15
CA ASP A 48 25.09 6.43 -5.11
C ASP A 48 23.64 6.07 -4.73
N PHE A 49 23.15 4.91 -5.17
CA PHE A 49 21.79 4.40 -4.94
C PHE A 49 20.66 5.17 -5.63
N LYS A 50 20.96 6.12 -6.49
CA LYS A 50 19.96 6.80 -7.30
C LYS A 50 19.63 6.00 -8.55
N CYS A 51 18.40 6.15 -9.03
CA CYS A 51 17.98 5.59 -10.30
C CYS A 51 18.38 6.53 -11.45
N GLU A 52 19.22 6.08 -12.39
CA GLU A 52 19.67 6.91 -13.53
C GLU A 52 18.55 7.32 -14.48
N ILE A 53 17.41 6.59 -14.46
CA ILE A 53 16.25 6.85 -15.31
C ILE A 53 15.03 7.36 -14.55
N HIS A 54 15.19 7.80 -13.29
CA HIS A 54 14.05 8.17 -12.44
C HIS A 54 13.09 9.14 -13.11
N ASP A 55 13.62 10.21 -13.71
CA ASP A 55 12.82 11.24 -14.39
C ASP A 55 12.26 10.76 -15.76
N GLN A 56 12.65 9.58 -16.20
CA GLN A 56 12.25 8.99 -17.47
C GLN A 56 11.33 7.78 -17.32
N LEU A 57 10.93 7.42 -16.11
CA LEU A 57 10.12 6.22 -15.84
C LEU A 57 8.84 6.20 -16.67
N SER A 58 8.13 7.33 -16.77
CA SER A 58 6.91 7.47 -17.54
C SER A 58 7.16 7.32 -19.05
N SER A 59 8.14 8.05 -19.60
CA SER A 59 8.48 8.00 -21.02
C SER A 59 9.01 6.63 -21.45
N ARG A 60 9.69 5.91 -20.56
CA ARG A 60 10.18 4.53 -20.76
C ARG A 60 9.15 3.46 -20.43
N LYS A 61 7.91 3.85 -20.07
CA LYS A 61 6.80 2.93 -19.74
C LYS A 61 7.16 1.92 -18.65
N MET A 62 7.91 2.35 -17.65
CA MET A 62 8.32 1.55 -16.48
C MET A 62 7.17 1.46 -15.46
N LYS A 63 6.06 0.82 -15.85
CA LYS A 63 4.80 0.79 -15.10
C LYS A 63 4.99 0.24 -13.69
N GLY A 64 5.77 -0.82 -13.51
CA GLY A 64 6.04 -1.40 -12.20
C GLY A 64 6.71 -0.41 -11.24
N CYS A 65 7.73 0.35 -11.72
CA CYS A 65 8.37 1.38 -10.88
C CYS A 65 7.45 2.56 -10.58
N LEU A 66 6.58 2.95 -11.54
CA LEU A 66 5.64 4.06 -11.35
C LEU A 66 4.50 3.73 -10.37
N ALA A 67 4.07 2.47 -10.34
CA ALA A 67 3.00 2.02 -9.48
C ALA A 67 3.47 1.59 -8.07
N TYR A 68 4.78 1.37 -7.90
CA TYR A 68 5.31 0.90 -6.63
C TYR A 68 5.42 2.02 -5.60
N ASP A 69 4.83 1.81 -4.45
CA ASP A 69 4.98 2.66 -3.28
C ASP A 69 5.57 1.85 -2.11
N CYS A 70 6.63 2.35 -1.50
CA CYS A 70 7.21 1.76 -0.30
C CYS A 70 6.70 2.41 1.00
N PHE A 71 5.78 3.37 0.92
CA PHE A 71 5.23 4.12 2.06
C PHE A 71 6.33 4.66 2.99
N GLY A 72 7.43 5.15 2.40
CA GLY A 72 8.57 5.66 3.17
C GLY A 72 9.44 4.62 3.86
N ALA A 73 9.13 3.32 3.75
CA ALA A 73 9.87 2.27 4.45
C ALA A 73 11.34 2.17 4.01
N GLY A 74 11.65 2.51 2.75
CA GLY A 74 13.01 2.43 2.24
C GLY A 74 13.98 3.35 2.97
N GLN A 75 13.68 4.64 3.05
CA GLN A 75 14.49 5.59 3.82
C GLN A 75 14.43 5.32 5.31
N TRP A 76 13.27 4.89 5.83
CA TRP A 76 13.13 4.57 7.25
C TRP A 76 14.06 3.42 7.65
N VAL A 77 14.08 2.32 6.92
CA VAL A 77 15.00 1.20 7.17
C VAL A 77 16.46 1.66 7.09
N THR A 78 16.81 2.39 6.02
CA THR A 78 18.19 2.86 5.83
C THR A 78 18.63 3.76 6.98
N GLN A 79 17.83 4.76 7.35
CA GLN A 79 18.26 5.79 8.30
C GLN A 79 18.02 5.41 9.76
N HIS A 80 16.87 4.78 10.08
CA HIS A 80 16.52 4.51 11.48
C HIS A 80 16.96 3.12 11.95
N VAL A 81 16.77 2.07 11.16
CA VAL A 81 17.13 0.71 11.58
C VAL A 81 18.63 0.47 11.41
N PHE A 82 19.19 0.80 10.23
CA PHE A 82 20.58 0.54 9.90
C PHE A 82 21.50 1.77 10.01
N LYS A 83 20.99 2.90 10.58
CA LYS A 83 21.79 4.10 10.93
C LYS A 83 22.61 4.67 9.78
N GLY A 84 22.04 4.67 8.57
CA GLY A 84 22.70 5.16 7.34
C GLY A 84 23.67 4.15 6.70
N THR A 85 23.83 2.95 7.27
CA THR A 85 24.63 1.89 6.67
C THR A 85 23.87 1.25 5.51
N ASP A 86 24.54 1.08 4.37
CA ASP A 86 23.93 0.45 3.20
C ASP A 86 24.09 -1.07 3.18
N TRP A 87 23.29 -1.74 2.31
CA TRP A 87 23.24 -3.19 2.20
C TRP A 87 24.56 -3.85 1.72
N ARG A 88 25.53 -3.09 1.22
CA ARG A 88 26.86 -3.59 0.83
C ARG A 88 27.80 -3.72 2.03
N GLN A 89 27.46 -3.03 3.13
CA GLN A 89 28.29 -2.91 4.33
C GLN A 89 27.68 -3.60 5.56
N THR A 90 26.51 -4.23 5.43
CA THR A 90 25.82 -4.91 6.52
C THR A 90 25.32 -6.29 6.10
N ASP A 91 24.63 -7.00 7.00
CA ASP A 91 23.91 -8.22 6.63
C ASP A 91 22.80 -7.90 5.63
N LYS A 92 23.10 -8.15 4.38
CA LYS A 92 22.22 -7.91 3.23
C LYS A 92 20.88 -8.66 3.35
N ALA A 93 20.92 -9.90 3.80
CA ALA A 93 19.73 -10.74 3.91
C ALA A 93 18.79 -10.21 5.00
N LEU A 94 19.36 -9.86 6.15
CA LEU A 94 18.62 -9.24 7.25
C LEU A 94 18.01 -7.91 6.80
N MET A 95 18.78 -7.02 6.18
CA MET A 95 18.28 -5.70 5.74
C MET A 95 17.14 -5.82 4.74
N PHE A 96 17.22 -6.75 3.80
CA PHE A 96 16.15 -6.96 2.81
C PHE A 96 14.88 -7.55 3.43
N ASN A 97 15.02 -8.48 4.37
CA ASN A 97 13.88 -9.01 5.12
C ASN A 97 13.21 -7.92 5.95
N VAL A 98 13.98 -7.14 6.69
CA VAL A 98 13.47 -5.97 7.44
C VAL A 98 12.76 -4.99 6.52
N PHE A 99 13.30 -4.69 5.33
CA PHE A 99 12.65 -3.80 4.37
C PHE A 99 11.29 -4.31 3.92
N ILE A 100 11.18 -5.60 3.56
CA ILE A 100 9.91 -6.21 3.14
C ILE A 100 8.87 -6.11 4.26
N LYS A 101 9.26 -6.40 5.52
CA LYS A 101 8.38 -6.28 6.69
C LYS A 101 7.98 -4.81 6.94
N ALA A 102 8.94 -3.89 6.88
CA ALA A 102 8.69 -2.47 7.08
C ALA A 102 7.72 -1.89 6.05
N VAL A 103 7.81 -2.27 4.77
CA VAL A 103 6.84 -1.85 3.74
C VAL A 103 5.43 -2.26 4.15
N GLN A 104 5.24 -3.50 4.58
CA GLN A 104 3.94 -4.02 4.99
C GLN A 104 3.40 -3.30 6.24
N LEU A 105 4.24 -3.04 7.23
CA LEU A 105 3.87 -2.31 8.45
C LEU A 105 3.51 -0.85 8.15
N HIS A 106 4.30 -0.16 7.33
CA HIS A 106 4.01 1.22 6.91
C HIS A 106 2.72 1.30 6.10
N GLN A 107 2.47 0.35 5.19
CA GLN A 107 1.23 0.26 4.44
C GLN A 107 0.02 0.08 5.36
N MET A 108 0.10 -0.81 6.36
CA MET A 108 -0.96 -0.99 7.35
C MET A 108 -1.24 0.29 8.13
N LEU A 109 -0.19 0.98 8.60
CA LEU A 109 -0.32 2.26 9.30
C LEU A 109 -1.00 3.31 8.43
N TRP A 110 -0.61 3.41 7.16
CA TRP A 110 -1.19 4.37 6.22
C TRP A 110 -2.69 4.15 6.03
N TYR A 111 -3.12 2.88 5.85
CA TYR A 111 -4.54 2.57 5.70
C TYR A 111 -5.34 2.79 6.98
N LEU A 112 -4.80 2.39 8.14
CA LEU A 112 -5.47 2.60 9.43
C LEU A 112 -5.67 4.09 9.71
N ALA A 113 -4.67 4.90 9.45
CA ALA A 113 -4.76 6.34 9.64
C ALA A 113 -5.74 7.00 8.68
N ALA A 114 -5.73 6.59 7.40
CA ALA A 114 -6.70 7.09 6.43
C ALA A 114 -8.15 6.69 6.80
N ALA A 115 -8.33 5.53 7.43
CA ALA A 115 -9.64 5.11 7.94
C ALA A 115 -10.06 5.92 9.18
N ASP A 116 -9.12 6.16 10.12
CA ASP A 116 -9.37 6.92 11.35
C ASP A 116 -9.83 8.36 11.05
N ASP A 117 -9.20 9.02 10.09
CA ASP A 117 -9.55 10.37 9.66
C ASP A 117 -11.00 10.50 9.11
N LEU A 118 -11.56 9.40 8.62
CA LEU A 118 -12.89 9.36 8.02
C LEU A 118 -13.98 8.84 8.97
N LEU A 119 -13.60 8.17 10.06
CA LEU A 119 -14.52 7.58 11.01
C LEU A 119 -15.13 8.63 11.97
N LYS A 120 -16.33 8.31 12.46
CA LYS A 120 -17.00 9.03 13.56
C LYS A 120 -17.36 8.09 14.72
N ASP A 121 -17.16 6.79 14.54
CA ASP A 121 -17.40 5.79 15.56
C ASP A 121 -16.24 5.74 16.54
N LEU A 122 -16.47 6.19 17.78
CA LEU A 122 -15.43 6.35 18.80
C LEU A 122 -14.86 5.00 19.30
N GLU A 123 -15.63 3.93 19.24
CA GLU A 123 -15.18 2.62 19.70
C GLU A 123 -14.20 2.02 18.68
N LEU A 124 -14.57 2.03 17.41
CA LEU A 124 -13.68 1.55 16.33
C LEU A 124 -12.43 2.42 16.19
N MET A 125 -12.54 3.75 16.33
CA MET A 125 -11.38 4.66 16.33
C MET A 125 -10.38 4.27 17.42
N LYS A 126 -10.87 3.97 18.64
CA LYS A 126 -10.00 3.52 19.73
C LYS A 126 -9.29 2.20 19.41
N GLU A 127 -10.00 1.23 18.82
CA GLU A 127 -9.41 -0.05 18.41
C GLU A 127 -8.37 0.11 17.29
N ILE A 128 -8.59 1.06 16.39
CA ILE A 128 -7.64 1.45 15.35
C ILE A 128 -6.40 2.09 15.97
N ASP A 129 -6.58 3.04 16.88
CA ASP A 129 -5.48 3.69 17.61
C ASP A 129 -4.61 2.68 18.35
N GLU A 130 -5.22 1.73 19.06
CA GLU A 130 -4.51 0.65 19.75
C GLU A 130 -3.68 -0.19 18.76
N THR A 131 -4.22 -0.50 17.57
CA THR A 131 -3.52 -1.25 16.53
C THR A 131 -2.37 -0.43 15.92
N ILE A 132 -2.56 0.87 15.72
CA ILE A 132 -1.51 1.80 15.27
C ILE A 132 -0.36 1.85 16.29
N CYS A 133 -0.68 1.94 17.58
CA CYS A 133 0.33 1.93 18.65
C CYS A 133 1.13 0.62 18.65
N GLU A 134 0.47 -0.52 18.54
CA GLU A 134 1.14 -1.84 18.45
C GLU A 134 2.10 -1.90 17.26
N ILE A 135 1.67 -1.47 16.07
CA ILE A 135 2.54 -1.45 14.88
C ILE A 135 3.73 -0.51 15.09
N ALA A 136 3.51 0.64 15.73
CA ALA A 136 4.57 1.58 16.03
C ALA A 136 5.60 1.01 17.03
N GLU A 137 5.17 0.22 18.01
CA GLU A 137 6.04 -0.51 18.93
C GLU A 137 6.89 -1.54 18.17
N ILE A 138 6.28 -2.35 17.31
CA ILE A 138 6.99 -3.32 16.47
C ILE A 138 8.05 -2.63 15.60
N LEU A 139 7.74 -1.48 15.00
CA LEU A 139 8.70 -0.71 14.22
C LEU A 139 9.88 -0.18 15.05
N ASN A 140 9.74 -0.03 16.36
CA ASN A 140 10.83 0.40 17.25
C ASN A 140 11.71 -0.76 17.76
N GLU A 141 11.39 -1.99 17.39
CA GLU A 141 12.18 -3.16 17.76
C GLU A 141 13.52 -3.23 16.98
N SER A 142 14.39 -4.14 17.42
CA SER A 142 15.65 -4.41 16.72
C SER A 142 15.42 -5.01 15.33
N ALA A 143 16.40 -4.87 14.42
CA ALA A 143 16.33 -5.45 13.09
C ALA A 143 16.01 -6.96 13.08
N ILE A 144 16.55 -7.70 14.07
CA ILE A 144 16.32 -9.15 14.19
C ILE A 144 14.86 -9.44 14.58
N GLN A 145 14.31 -8.68 15.52
CA GLN A 145 12.92 -8.83 15.96
C GLN A 145 11.94 -8.42 14.86
N LEU A 146 12.21 -7.31 14.17
CA LEU A 146 11.44 -6.89 12.98
C LEU A 146 11.43 -7.97 11.89
N ALA A 147 12.58 -8.56 11.60
CA ALA A 147 12.68 -9.65 10.62
C ALA A 147 11.87 -10.89 11.02
N ALA A 148 11.72 -11.14 12.32
CA ALA A 148 10.98 -12.28 12.88
C ALA A 148 9.50 -12.00 13.11
N CYS A 149 9.02 -10.76 12.90
CA CYS A 149 7.64 -10.36 13.16
C CYS A 149 6.64 -11.20 12.36
N ASP A 150 5.56 -11.66 13.03
CA ASP A 150 4.42 -12.33 12.39
C ASP A 150 3.48 -11.31 11.73
N ILE A 151 3.80 -10.96 10.50
CA ILE A 151 3.03 -10.02 9.70
C ILE A 151 1.63 -10.57 9.36
N GLU A 152 1.48 -11.88 9.16
CA GLU A 152 0.20 -12.43 8.68
C GLU A 152 -0.90 -12.32 9.75
N THR A 153 -0.58 -12.65 10.99
CA THR A 153 -1.53 -12.47 12.12
C THR A 153 -1.91 -11.01 12.29
N LEU A 154 -0.94 -10.10 12.21
CA LEU A 154 -1.17 -8.67 12.32
C LEU A 154 -2.03 -8.15 11.16
N ARG A 155 -1.70 -8.52 9.92
CA ARG A 155 -2.47 -8.17 8.72
C ARG A 155 -3.93 -8.61 8.83
N HIS A 156 -4.18 -9.82 9.33
CA HIS A 156 -5.55 -10.31 9.51
C HIS A 156 -6.36 -9.40 10.43
N ARG A 157 -5.80 -8.98 11.56
CA ARG A 157 -6.46 -8.04 12.50
C ARG A 157 -6.69 -6.66 11.86
N VAL A 158 -5.66 -6.10 11.23
CA VAL A 158 -5.77 -4.82 10.50
C VAL A 158 -6.89 -4.89 9.47
N ASN A 159 -6.93 -5.94 8.68
CA ASN A 159 -7.96 -6.16 7.67
C ASN A 159 -9.36 -6.21 8.25
N GLN A 160 -9.54 -6.84 9.41
CA GLN A 160 -10.84 -6.84 10.10
C GLN A 160 -11.27 -5.42 10.49
N ARG A 161 -10.36 -4.59 11.04
CA ARG A 161 -10.65 -3.19 11.40
C ARG A 161 -11.00 -2.34 10.18
N LEU A 162 -10.24 -2.49 9.10
CA LEU A 162 -10.50 -1.77 7.86
C LEU A 162 -11.83 -2.16 7.22
N LYS A 163 -12.22 -3.44 7.26
CA LYS A 163 -13.55 -3.88 6.82
C LYS A 163 -14.67 -3.22 7.62
N GLN A 164 -14.56 -3.20 8.94
CA GLN A 164 -15.52 -2.53 9.82
C GLN A 164 -15.60 -1.03 9.50
N ALA A 165 -14.43 -0.37 9.35
CA ALA A 165 -14.35 1.03 8.97
C ALA A 165 -15.04 1.31 7.64
N CYS A 166 -14.78 0.52 6.60
CA CYS A 166 -15.42 0.68 5.29
C CYS A 166 -16.95 0.64 5.38
N VAL A 167 -17.51 -0.31 6.14
CA VAL A 167 -18.97 -0.40 6.33
C VAL A 167 -19.52 0.86 7.00
N LEU A 168 -18.89 1.30 8.11
CA LEU A 168 -19.37 2.48 8.85
C LEU A 168 -19.22 3.77 8.04
N ILE A 169 -18.11 3.95 7.33
CA ILE A 169 -17.88 5.12 6.47
C ILE A 169 -18.91 5.15 5.32
N SER A 170 -19.18 4.00 4.69
CA SER A 170 -20.21 3.89 3.65
C SER A 170 -21.60 4.27 4.17
N CYS A 171 -22.00 3.76 5.34
CA CYS A 171 -23.25 4.11 6.00
C CYS A 171 -23.33 5.61 6.35
N GLN A 172 -22.22 6.21 6.80
CA GLN A 172 -22.16 7.65 7.09
C GLN A 172 -22.34 8.51 5.84
N ALA A 173 -21.80 8.06 4.70
CA ALA A 173 -21.87 8.81 3.43
C ALA A 173 -23.24 8.75 2.78
N CYS A 174 -23.94 7.62 2.86
CA CYS A 174 -25.17 7.35 2.10
C CYS A 174 -26.41 7.14 2.98
N GLY A 175 -26.28 7.12 4.30
CA GLY A 175 -27.37 6.85 5.25
C GLY A 175 -27.79 5.38 5.34
N GLU A 176 -27.51 4.58 4.33
CA GLU A 176 -27.74 3.13 4.30
C GLU A 176 -26.55 2.43 3.64
N HIS A 177 -26.22 1.24 4.12
CA HIS A 177 -25.20 0.38 3.50
C HIS A 177 -25.80 -0.33 2.28
N ILE A 178 -25.36 0.05 1.09
CA ILE A 178 -25.84 -0.53 -0.16
C ILE A 178 -24.92 -1.65 -0.59
N ILE A 179 -25.41 -2.90 -0.52
CA ILE A 179 -24.65 -4.07 -0.95
C ILE A 179 -24.69 -4.16 -2.48
N GLY A 180 -23.52 -4.24 -3.10
CA GLY A 180 -23.33 -4.48 -4.52
C GLY A 180 -23.65 -5.94 -4.90
N TYR A 181 -23.48 -6.27 -6.17
CA TYR A 181 -23.72 -7.60 -6.71
C TYR A 181 -22.75 -7.92 -7.82
N ASP A 182 -22.56 -9.20 -8.12
CA ASP A 182 -21.77 -9.64 -9.25
C ASP A 182 -22.33 -9.07 -10.55
N ALA A 183 -21.49 -8.39 -11.31
CA ALA A 183 -21.90 -7.73 -12.54
C ALA A 183 -20.81 -7.79 -13.62
N PRO A 184 -20.38 -9.01 -14.03
CA PRO A 184 -19.35 -9.14 -15.07
C PRO A 184 -19.83 -8.54 -16.40
N GLY A 185 -18.95 -7.78 -17.05
CA GLY A 185 -19.21 -7.14 -18.33
C GLY A 185 -20.24 -6.00 -18.30
N ARG A 186 -20.71 -5.59 -17.13
CA ARG A 186 -21.75 -4.55 -17.01
C ARG A 186 -21.18 -3.15 -17.30
N ASN A 187 -21.99 -2.33 -17.95
CA ASN A 187 -21.66 -0.94 -18.20
C ASN A 187 -22.18 -0.05 -17.05
N PHE A 188 -21.26 0.42 -16.21
CA PHE A 188 -21.50 1.41 -15.16
C PHE A 188 -21.01 2.82 -15.53
N LYS A 189 -20.62 3.04 -16.79
CA LYS A 189 -20.05 4.31 -17.23
C LYS A 189 -20.87 5.52 -16.75
N LYS A 190 -20.18 6.43 -16.04
CA LYS A 190 -20.76 7.65 -15.43
C LYS A 190 -21.83 7.40 -14.35
N ALA A 191 -22.01 6.17 -13.88
CA ALA A 191 -22.90 5.88 -12.76
C ALA A 191 -22.37 6.46 -11.45
N ASP A 192 -23.27 6.76 -10.52
CA ASP A 192 -22.91 7.07 -9.14
C ASP A 192 -23.01 5.77 -8.33
N LEU A 193 -21.85 5.25 -7.93
CA LEU A 193 -21.71 4.04 -7.13
C LEU A 193 -21.20 4.38 -5.72
N SER A 194 -21.26 5.66 -5.35
CA SER A 194 -20.79 6.12 -4.04
C SER A 194 -21.50 5.39 -2.91
N GLY A 195 -20.73 4.96 -1.90
CA GLY A 195 -21.23 4.24 -0.73
C GLY A 195 -21.65 2.79 -0.95
N HIS A 196 -21.52 2.26 -2.17
CA HIS A 196 -21.82 0.85 -2.43
C HIS A 196 -20.71 -0.05 -1.87
N ASP A 197 -21.10 -1.23 -1.41
CA ASP A 197 -20.20 -2.29 -1.04
C ASP A 197 -20.15 -3.36 -2.14
N TYR A 198 -19.07 -3.36 -2.89
CA TYR A 198 -18.73 -4.38 -3.88
C TYR A 198 -17.65 -5.34 -3.37
N SER A 199 -17.47 -5.45 -2.04
CA SER A 199 -16.52 -6.41 -1.49
C SER A 199 -16.87 -7.83 -1.94
N MET A 200 -15.86 -8.58 -2.37
CA MET A 200 -15.97 -9.94 -2.86
C MET A 200 -16.87 -10.11 -4.11
N CYS A 201 -17.32 -9.03 -4.75
CA CYS A 201 -18.11 -9.09 -5.98
C CYS A 201 -17.24 -9.40 -7.19
N LEU A 202 -17.85 -9.97 -8.22
CA LEU A 202 -17.22 -10.24 -9.51
C LEU A 202 -17.59 -9.13 -10.50
N LEU A 203 -16.64 -8.22 -10.82
CA LEU A 203 -16.82 -7.14 -11.79
C LEU A 203 -15.89 -7.27 -13.00
N MET A 204 -15.53 -8.50 -13.39
CA MET A 204 -14.66 -8.73 -14.55
C MET A 204 -15.24 -8.07 -15.81
N ALA A 205 -14.38 -7.32 -16.54
CA ALA A 205 -14.73 -6.58 -17.75
C ALA A 205 -15.86 -5.55 -17.57
N ALA A 206 -16.20 -5.13 -16.35
CA ALA A 206 -17.14 -4.05 -16.13
C ALA A 206 -16.56 -2.69 -16.57
N ASP A 207 -17.39 -1.85 -17.21
CA ASP A 207 -17.00 -0.49 -17.61
C ASP A 207 -17.31 0.50 -16.48
N LEU A 208 -16.30 0.85 -15.70
CA LEU A 208 -16.39 1.81 -14.57
C LEU A 208 -15.92 3.23 -14.95
N ARG A 209 -15.73 3.54 -16.23
CA ARG A 209 -15.19 4.84 -16.67
C ARG A 209 -16.10 6.00 -16.29
N GLY A 210 -15.51 6.99 -15.62
CA GLY A 210 -16.21 8.20 -15.18
C GLY A 210 -17.25 7.98 -14.09
N CYS A 211 -17.24 6.82 -13.40
CA CYS A 211 -18.07 6.59 -12.22
C CYS A 211 -17.69 7.52 -11.07
N ARG A 212 -18.66 7.84 -10.23
CA ARG A 212 -18.40 8.35 -8.89
C ARG A 212 -18.33 7.15 -7.94
N LEU A 213 -17.20 7.04 -7.23
CA LEU A 213 -16.85 5.89 -6.38
C LEU A 213 -16.48 6.35 -4.96
N THR A 214 -16.99 7.49 -4.53
CA THR A 214 -16.71 8.02 -3.20
C THR A 214 -17.22 7.06 -2.13
N MET A 215 -16.36 6.61 -1.22
CA MET A 215 -16.69 5.66 -0.15
C MET A 215 -17.22 4.30 -0.66
N THR A 216 -16.87 3.90 -1.88
CA THR A 216 -17.19 2.57 -2.40
C THR A 216 -16.22 1.55 -1.84
N ASN A 217 -16.73 0.44 -1.29
CA ASN A 217 -15.92 -0.66 -0.81
C ASN A 217 -15.67 -1.67 -1.94
N PHE A 218 -14.40 -1.91 -2.27
CA PHE A 218 -13.97 -2.90 -3.25
C PHE A 218 -13.06 -3.98 -2.64
N TRP A 219 -13.24 -4.33 -1.38
CA TRP A 219 -12.47 -5.36 -0.70
C TRP A 219 -12.54 -6.70 -1.44
N GLU A 220 -11.39 -7.33 -1.68
CA GLU A 220 -11.29 -8.62 -2.38
C GLU A 220 -12.10 -8.68 -3.69
N LEU A 221 -12.24 -7.53 -4.36
CA LEU A 221 -12.91 -7.44 -5.65
C LEU A 221 -12.12 -8.21 -6.71
N ILE A 222 -12.77 -9.10 -7.42
CA ILE A 222 -12.19 -9.77 -8.60
C ILE A 222 -12.55 -8.93 -9.83
N CYS A 223 -11.62 -8.09 -10.28
CA CYS A 223 -11.83 -7.30 -11.48
C CYS A 223 -10.57 -7.14 -12.31
N GLU A 224 -10.74 -7.03 -13.63
CA GLU A 224 -9.74 -6.53 -14.55
C GLU A 224 -10.20 -5.11 -14.96
N ILE A 225 -9.59 -4.08 -14.35
CA ILE A 225 -10.02 -2.69 -14.57
C ILE A 225 -9.24 -2.11 -15.74
N GLN A 226 -9.96 -1.71 -16.81
CA GLN A 226 -9.39 -0.87 -17.86
C GLN A 226 -9.42 0.59 -17.37
N THR A 227 -8.26 1.10 -16.94
CA THR A 227 -8.12 2.46 -16.43
C THR A 227 -7.74 3.47 -17.50
N SER A 228 -8.61 4.43 -17.76
CA SER A 228 -8.23 5.80 -18.07
C SER A 228 -9.27 6.71 -17.41
N GLU A 229 -8.84 7.53 -16.46
CA GLU A 229 -9.63 8.52 -15.71
C GLU A 229 -10.59 7.95 -14.64
N ILE A 230 -10.05 7.32 -13.60
CA ILE A 230 -10.79 7.03 -12.37
C ILE A 230 -10.19 7.88 -11.24
N GLN A 231 -10.94 8.85 -10.72
CA GLN A 231 -10.62 9.46 -9.42
C GLN A 231 -11.15 8.51 -8.34
N ILE A 232 -10.25 7.73 -7.75
CA ILE A 232 -10.61 6.75 -6.73
C ILE A 232 -9.90 7.12 -5.44
N LEU A 233 -10.67 7.43 -4.40
CA LEU A 233 -10.24 7.15 -3.05
C LEU A 233 -10.73 5.73 -2.72
N VAL A 234 -9.97 4.73 -3.13
CA VAL A 234 -10.24 3.32 -2.79
C VAL A 234 -9.38 2.97 -1.61
N ILE A 235 -10.00 2.63 -0.50
CA ILE A 235 -9.34 1.86 0.54
C ILE A 235 -9.35 0.41 0.04
N ALA A 236 -8.48 0.09 -0.92
CA ALA A 236 -8.23 -1.28 -1.31
C ALA A 236 -7.25 -1.87 -0.30
N VAL A 237 -7.75 -2.76 0.53
CA VAL A 237 -6.91 -3.52 1.45
C VAL A 237 -6.57 -4.83 0.76
N PHE A 238 -5.29 -5.14 0.63
CA PHE A 238 -4.76 -6.34 0.00
C PHE A 238 -4.47 -7.42 1.04
#